data_8518cbbec83ad0bc822cd0da353ca5d7
#
_entry.id   8518cbbec83ad0bc822cd0da353ca5d7
#
_cell.length_a   1.000
_cell.length_b   1.000
_cell.length_c   1.000
_cell.angle_alpha   90.00
_cell.angle_beta   90.00
_cell.angle_gamma   90.00
#
_symmetry.space_group_name_H-M   'P 1'
#
loop_
_entity.id
_entity.type
_entity.pdbx_description
1 polymer ?
#
loop_
_entity_poly.entity_id
_entity_poly.type
_entity_poly.pdbx_seq_one_letter_code
_entity_poly.pdbx_strand_id
1 'polypeptide(L)'
;MGKTTFEKKLQLYKDEDDKMEADMQMIRFLMKGNAQLTEKLAVQLYYRILKENIQFETSVGLDFLDRIMDTMSERQIKRIRSKIGEERRKIANRERFSRTNKGMIVFIFSAVFVVCVIYLNWNILLDMKTNYDAYQLQVRMAEAERASRIEDLWKEKQAQEAVLKRIQEEQIALAQAAAYEQEHKPQLLSKFKELYAENPDIRGWLKIDGMKIDYPVMTRSGDNDYYLDKNFDGKKDKNGLLILDYRCDLMSGAQNFIIYGHNMSSGVMFGTLKNYKSKAFCEEHPIIQFDSLYEEAEYQVVAAMLSEVAYADEDVFRYYDAIDMSTEESFNAFCDNISEKALYTTGETLSFGDSCLILSTCDRYKEDGRFVVIAKKIQK
;
A
#
# COMPACT_ATOMS: atom_id res chain seq x y z
N MET A 1 -12.67 6.15 9.54
CA MET A 1 -11.43 5.35 9.68
C MET A 1 -11.85 3.92 9.98
N GLY A 2 -11.68 3.02 9.02
CA GLY A 2 -12.05 1.61 9.19
C GLY A 2 -11.08 0.94 10.17
N LYS A 3 -11.64 0.26 11.15
CA LYS A 3 -10.86 -0.61 12.05
C LYS A 3 -10.17 -1.68 11.20
N THR A 4 -8.89 -1.93 11.43
CA THR A 4 -8.15 -2.98 10.74
C THR A 4 -8.81 -4.34 10.96
N THR A 5 -8.63 -5.28 10.03
CA THR A 5 -9.20 -6.64 10.11
C THR A 5 -8.82 -7.34 11.41
N PHE A 6 -7.72 -6.94 12.02
CA PHE A 6 -7.21 -7.46 13.29
C PHE A 6 -7.99 -6.92 14.51
N GLU A 7 -8.33 -5.62 14.53
CA GLU A 7 -9.13 -5.03 15.62
C GLU A 7 -10.55 -5.60 15.71
N LYS A 8 -11.14 -5.97 14.55
CA LYS A 8 -12.44 -6.62 14.53
C LYS A 8 -12.40 -8.05 15.09
N LYS A 9 -11.29 -8.77 14.92
CA LYS A 9 -11.10 -10.10 15.54
C LYS A 9 -10.90 -10.01 17.05
N LEU A 10 -10.18 -9.01 17.56
CA LEU A 10 -9.97 -8.83 19.00
C LEU A 10 -11.26 -8.53 19.78
N GLN A 11 -12.23 -7.88 19.17
CA GLN A 11 -13.53 -7.60 19.80
C GLN A 11 -14.45 -8.83 19.96
N LEU A 12 -14.13 -9.94 19.29
CA LEU A 12 -14.90 -11.20 19.35
C LEU A 12 -14.48 -12.13 20.50
N TYR A 13 -13.31 -11.90 21.10
CA TYR A 13 -12.79 -12.79 22.14
C TYR A 13 -13.29 -12.35 23.52
N LYS A 14 -14.17 -13.16 24.13
CA LYS A 14 -14.76 -12.90 25.46
C LYS A 14 -14.14 -13.71 26.59
N ASP A 15 -13.36 -14.75 26.26
CA ASP A 15 -12.73 -15.63 27.24
C ASP A 15 -11.24 -15.32 27.46
N GLU A 16 -10.72 -15.66 28.63
CA GLU A 16 -9.34 -15.41 29.03
C GLU A 16 -8.33 -16.22 28.17
N ASP A 17 -8.71 -17.43 27.74
CA ASP A 17 -7.93 -18.28 26.84
C ASP A 17 -7.83 -17.68 25.42
N ASP A 18 -8.93 -17.11 24.93
CA ASP A 18 -8.96 -16.43 23.63
C ASP A 18 -8.12 -15.14 23.65
N LYS A 19 -8.13 -14.42 24.77
CA LYS A 19 -7.28 -13.23 24.97
C LYS A 19 -5.79 -13.59 25.01
N MET A 20 -5.46 -14.71 25.67
CA MET A 20 -4.09 -15.20 25.73
C MET A 20 -3.59 -15.64 24.36
N GLU A 21 -4.44 -16.32 23.56
CA GLU A 21 -4.09 -16.68 22.19
C GLU A 21 -3.93 -15.44 21.29
N ALA A 22 -4.78 -14.43 21.46
CA ALA A 22 -4.68 -13.16 20.75
C ALA A 22 -3.36 -12.42 21.07
N ASP A 23 -2.98 -12.34 22.34
CA ASP A 23 -1.71 -11.77 22.76
C ASP A 23 -0.52 -12.57 22.20
N MET A 24 -0.58 -13.90 22.23
CA MET A 24 0.45 -14.76 21.63
C MET A 24 0.55 -14.58 20.12
N GLN A 25 -0.56 -14.44 19.41
CA GLN A 25 -0.56 -14.16 17.97
C GLN A 25 0.03 -12.78 17.68
N MET A 26 -0.30 -11.77 18.51
CA MET A 26 0.27 -10.44 18.41
C MET A 26 1.79 -10.47 18.65
N ILE A 27 2.25 -11.19 19.68
CA ILE A 27 3.68 -11.37 19.98
C ILE A 27 4.39 -12.04 18.79
N ARG A 28 3.81 -13.12 18.23
CA ARG A 28 4.36 -13.78 17.03
C ARG A 28 4.43 -12.84 15.84
N PHE A 29 3.38 -12.04 15.63
CA PHE A 29 3.35 -11.03 14.57
C PHE A 29 4.44 -9.97 14.75
N LEU A 30 4.61 -9.47 15.97
CA LEU A 30 5.63 -8.46 16.28
C LEU A 30 7.06 -9.03 16.16
N MET A 31 7.25 -10.30 16.56
CA MET A 31 8.55 -10.99 16.53
C MET A 31 8.86 -11.66 15.18
N LYS A 32 7.97 -11.58 14.21
CA LYS A 32 8.06 -12.28 12.92
C LYS A 32 9.45 -12.10 12.26
N GLY A 33 10.14 -13.23 12.09
CA GLY A 33 11.48 -13.25 11.49
C GLY A 33 12.67 -13.07 12.47
N ASN A 34 12.40 -12.87 13.77
CA ASN A 34 13.44 -12.67 14.76
C ASN A 34 13.38 -13.75 15.85
N ALA A 35 14.46 -14.56 15.95
CA ALA A 35 14.54 -15.63 16.94
C ALA A 35 14.92 -15.15 18.36
N GLN A 36 15.53 -13.97 18.47
CA GLN A 36 15.97 -13.39 19.73
C GLN A 36 15.66 -11.90 19.81
N LEU A 37 15.31 -11.46 21.02
CA LEU A 37 15.04 -10.05 21.31
C LEU A 37 16.37 -9.31 21.52
N THR A 38 16.82 -8.58 20.51
CA THR A 38 17.99 -7.71 20.61
C THR A 38 17.56 -6.30 21.06
N GLU A 39 18.48 -5.53 21.64
CA GLU A 39 18.20 -4.14 22.05
C GLU A 39 17.64 -3.27 20.91
N LYS A 40 18.21 -3.40 19.71
CA LYS A 40 17.72 -2.68 18.52
C LYS A 40 16.29 -3.07 18.15
N LEU A 41 15.97 -4.35 18.23
CA LEU A 41 14.63 -4.86 17.99
C LEU A 41 13.66 -4.40 19.08
N ALA A 42 14.05 -4.45 20.35
CA ALA A 42 13.25 -3.98 21.47
C ALA A 42 12.83 -2.51 21.31
N VAL A 43 13.75 -1.64 20.92
CA VAL A 43 13.48 -0.23 20.62
C VAL A 43 12.43 -0.07 19.50
N GLN A 44 12.55 -0.84 18.43
CA GLN A 44 11.60 -0.80 17.31
C GLN A 44 10.22 -1.31 17.72
N LEU A 45 10.16 -2.43 18.43
CA LEU A 45 8.92 -3.02 18.90
C LEU A 45 8.20 -2.10 19.90
N TYR A 46 8.91 -1.54 20.88
CA TYR A 46 8.33 -0.62 21.85
C TYR A 46 7.78 0.65 21.19
N TYR A 47 8.51 1.23 20.24
CA TYR A 47 8.01 2.36 19.47
C TYR A 47 6.74 2.01 18.69
N ARG A 48 6.71 0.84 18.04
CA ARG A 48 5.56 0.37 17.28
C ARG A 48 4.34 0.12 18.17
N ILE A 49 4.52 -0.56 19.30
CA ILE A 49 3.47 -0.84 20.29
C ILE A 49 2.81 0.47 20.72
N LEU A 50 3.61 1.47 21.09
CA LEU A 50 3.09 2.77 21.54
C LEU A 50 2.44 3.58 20.41
N LYS A 51 2.99 3.52 19.19
CA LYS A 51 2.49 4.26 18.02
C LYS A 51 1.17 3.70 17.55
N GLU A 52 1.06 2.38 17.41
CA GLU A 52 -0.13 1.68 16.97
C GLU A 52 -1.15 1.46 18.09
N ASN A 53 -0.82 1.91 19.32
CA ASN A 53 -1.64 1.75 20.51
C ASN A 53 -2.04 0.30 20.78
N ILE A 54 -1.08 -0.62 20.61
CA ILE A 54 -1.27 -2.04 20.88
C ILE A 54 -1.37 -2.22 22.39
N GLN A 55 -2.42 -2.87 22.86
CA GLN A 55 -2.63 -3.19 24.27
C GLN A 55 -2.63 -4.70 24.42
N PHE A 56 -1.88 -5.18 25.40
CA PHE A 56 -1.88 -6.57 25.84
C PHE A 56 -2.80 -6.69 27.06
N GLU A 57 -3.61 -7.73 27.09
CA GLU A 57 -4.63 -7.91 28.12
C GLU A 57 -4.30 -9.04 29.09
N THR A 58 -3.32 -9.91 28.75
CA THR A 58 -2.96 -11.07 29.56
C THR A 58 -1.55 -10.97 30.14
N SER A 59 -1.26 -11.82 31.13
CA SER A 59 0.08 -11.91 31.72
C SER A 59 1.16 -12.21 30.68
N VAL A 60 0.87 -13.05 29.68
CA VAL A 60 1.81 -13.40 28.60
C VAL A 60 2.18 -12.19 27.76
N GLY A 61 1.20 -11.36 27.41
CA GLY A 61 1.42 -10.13 26.68
C GLY A 61 2.16 -9.07 27.50
N LEU A 62 1.81 -8.95 28.78
CA LEU A 62 2.48 -8.02 29.71
C LEU A 62 3.93 -8.44 29.98
N ASP A 63 4.20 -9.73 30.19
CA ASP A 63 5.57 -10.26 30.36
C ASP A 63 6.42 -10.01 29.11
N PHE A 64 5.81 -10.12 27.93
CA PHE A 64 6.50 -9.77 26.68
C PHE A 64 6.86 -8.29 26.63
N LEU A 65 5.95 -7.41 27.04
CA LEU A 65 6.19 -5.96 27.09
C LEU A 65 7.28 -5.61 28.12
N ASP A 66 7.25 -6.26 29.28
CA ASP A 66 8.27 -6.08 30.31
C ASP A 66 9.66 -6.54 29.82
N ARG A 67 9.76 -7.69 29.16
CA ARG A 67 11.01 -8.15 28.54
C ARG A 67 11.53 -7.19 27.46
N ILE A 68 10.65 -6.56 26.68
CA ILE A 68 11.03 -5.50 25.76
C ILE A 68 11.62 -4.31 26.53
N MET A 69 10.96 -3.89 27.59
CA MET A 69 11.42 -2.76 28.41
C MET A 69 12.73 -3.06 29.15
N ASP A 70 12.90 -4.27 29.68
CA ASP A 70 14.12 -4.71 30.37
C ASP A 70 15.33 -4.79 29.43
N THR A 71 15.08 -5.05 28.15
CA THR A 71 16.13 -5.09 27.12
C THR A 71 16.63 -3.68 26.72
N MET A 72 15.94 -2.63 27.16
CA MET A 72 16.23 -1.24 26.84
C MET A 72 16.68 -0.44 28.08
N SER A 73 17.48 0.59 27.84
CA SER A 73 17.80 1.54 28.90
C SER A 73 16.61 2.46 29.21
N GLU A 74 16.51 2.91 30.47
CA GLU A 74 15.47 3.87 30.87
C GLU A 74 15.47 5.15 30.01
N ARG A 75 16.66 5.58 29.54
CA ARG A 75 16.79 6.75 28.65
C ARG A 75 16.12 6.52 27.30
N GLN A 76 16.23 5.31 26.74
CA GLN A 76 15.58 4.94 25.48
C GLN A 76 14.05 4.90 25.65
N ILE A 77 13.56 4.29 26.73
CA ILE A 77 12.13 4.22 27.04
C ILE A 77 11.53 5.63 27.18
N LYS A 78 12.18 6.52 27.96
CA LYS A 78 11.74 7.91 28.13
C LYS A 78 11.74 8.66 26.80
N ARG A 79 12.77 8.48 25.95
CA ARG A 79 12.87 9.13 24.64
C ARG A 79 11.74 8.71 23.71
N ILE A 80 11.41 7.42 23.68
CA ILE A 80 10.34 6.90 22.84
C ILE A 80 8.98 7.42 23.31
N ARG A 81 8.70 7.36 24.63
CA ARG A 81 7.46 7.90 25.21
C ARG A 81 7.28 9.38 24.94
N SER A 82 8.35 10.18 25.08
CA SER A 82 8.33 11.61 24.77
C SER A 82 8.02 11.85 23.30
N LYS A 83 8.68 11.14 22.38
CA LYS A 83 8.47 11.27 20.94
C LYS A 83 7.02 10.94 20.53
N ILE A 84 6.47 9.84 21.02
CA ILE A 84 5.07 9.45 20.76
C ILE A 84 4.11 10.47 21.39
N GLY A 85 4.41 10.95 22.60
CA GLY A 85 3.61 12.01 23.25
C GLY A 85 3.57 13.30 22.44
N GLU A 86 4.69 13.72 21.87
CA GLU A 86 4.75 14.88 20.99
C GLU A 86 3.97 14.66 19.67
N GLU A 87 4.11 13.48 19.06
CA GLU A 87 3.37 13.14 17.85
C GLU A 87 1.85 13.16 18.10
N ARG A 88 1.39 12.55 19.20
CA ARG A 88 -0.03 12.56 19.61
C ARG A 88 -0.53 13.98 19.90
N ARG A 89 0.28 14.83 20.56
CA ARG A 89 -0.05 16.23 20.82
C ARG A 89 -0.16 17.04 19.53
N LYS A 90 0.74 16.82 18.56
CA LYS A 90 0.68 17.48 17.24
C LYS A 90 -0.59 17.11 16.48
N ILE A 91 -0.97 15.83 16.50
CA ILE A 91 -2.21 15.35 15.86
C ILE A 91 -3.43 15.96 16.56
N ALA A 92 -3.50 15.88 17.89
CA ALA A 92 -4.61 16.44 18.69
C ALA A 92 -4.74 17.96 18.50
N ASN A 93 -3.62 18.70 18.47
CA ASN A 93 -3.62 20.14 18.22
C ASN A 93 -4.07 20.47 16.80
N ARG A 94 -3.70 19.65 15.80
CA ARG A 94 -4.13 19.83 14.41
C ARG A 94 -5.64 19.59 14.25
N GLU A 95 -6.16 18.57 14.92
CA GLU A 95 -7.59 18.29 14.94
C GLU A 95 -8.38 19.38 15.69
N ARG A 96 -7.86 19.86 16.84
CA ARG A 96 -8.45 20.93 17.63
C ARG A 96 -8.49 22.25 16.82
N PHE A 97 -7.37 22.59 16.16
CA PHE A 97 -7.27 23.78 15.30
C PHE A 97 -8.23 23.70 14.09
N SER A 98 -8.35 22.53 13.47
CA SER A 98 -9.28 22.30 12.36
C SER A 98 -10.75 22.42 12.81
N ARG A 99 -11.10 21.90 14.00
CA ARG A 99 -12.46 22.03 14.55
C ARG A 99 -12.80 23.46 14.95
N THR A 100 -11.85 24.18 15.58
CA THR A 100 -12.06 25.55 16.04
C THR A 100 -12.27 26.50 14.85
N ASN A 101 -11.49 26.38 13.79
CA ASN A 101 -11.64 27.21 12.60
C ASN A 101 -12.96 26.96 11.86
N LYS A 102 -13.36 25.69 11.71
CA LYS A 102 -14.68 25.39 11.10
C LYS A 102 -15.83 25.92 11.94
N GLY A 103 -15.76 25.76 13.28
CA GLY A 103 -16.77 26.28 14.19
C GLY A 103 -16.85 27.82 14.16
N MET A 104 -15.70 28.49 14.13
CA MET A 104 -15.63 29.94 14.11
C MET A 104 -16.16 30.54 12.78
N ILE A 105 -15.89 29.92 11.66
CA ILE A 105 -16.40 30.35 10.35
C ILE A 105 -17.93 30.21 10.31
N VAL A 106 -18.49 29.08 10.77
CA VAL A 106 -19.95 28.88 10.85
C VAL A 106 -20.59 29.88 11.81
N PHE A 107 -19.94 30.16 12.94
CA PHE A 107 -20.44 31.12 13.92
C PHE A 107 -20.45 32.56 13.36
N ILE A 108 -19.43 32.99 12.64
CA ILE A 108 -19.36 34.30 12.00
C ILE A 108 -20.44 34.43 10.93
N PHE A 109 -20.62 33.42 10.07
CA PHE A 109 -21.68 33.46 9.05
C PHE A 109 -23.06 33.45 9.64
N SER A 110 -23.34 32.70 10.73
CA SER A 110 -24.61 32.73 11.42
C SER A 110 -24.86 34.08 12.16
N ALA A 111 -23.81 34.66 12.76
CA ALA A 111 -23.90 35.95 13.42
C ALA A 111 -24.18 37.10 12.41
N VAL A 112 -23.52 37.12 11.27
CA VAL A 112 -23.75 38.09 10.19
C VAL A 112 -25.18 37.93 9.63
N PHE A 113 -25.64 36.70 9.44
CA PHE A 113 -27.00 36.42 8.98
C PHE A 113 -28.04 36.91 9.99
N VAL A 114 -27.85 36.65 11.30
CA VAL A 114 -28.73 37.13 12.35
C VAL A 114 -28.76 38.67 12.41
N VAL A 115 -27.62 39.33 12.30
CA VAL A 115 -27.54 40.81 12.28
C VAL A 115 -28.26 41.39 11.05
N CYS A 116 -28.08 40.77 9.87
CA CYS A 116 -28.79 41.21 8.66
C CYS A 116 -30.29 41.00 8.78
N VAL A 117 -30.77 39.91 9.35
CA VAL A 117 -32.19 39.64 9.58
C VAL A 117 -32.77 40.61 10.60
N ILE A 118 -32.07 40.91 11.70
CA ILE A 118 -32.48 41.89 12.72
C ILE A 118 -32.54 43.31 12.12
N TYR A 119 -31.57 43.70 11.32
CA TYR A 119 -31.50 44.99 10.64
C TYR A 119 -32.67 45.15 9.63
N LEU A 120 -32.94 44.11 8.83
CA LEU A 120 -34.09 44.13 7.91
C LEU A 120 -35.43 44.26 8.65
N ASN A 121 -35.61 43.48 9.74
CA ASN A 121 -36.84 43.56 10.54
C ASN A 121 -36.99 44.92 11.28
N TRP A 122 -35.85 45.49 11.77
CA TRP A 122 -35.86 46.79 12.41
C TRP A 122 -36.30 47.93 11.47
N ASN A 123 -35.78 47.93 10.24
CA ASN A 123 -36.22 48.91 9.24
C ASN A 123 -37.70 48.75 8.87
N ILE A 124 -38.17 47.52 8.74
CA ILE A 124 -39.60 47.22 8.46
C ILE A 124 -40.47 47.70 9.62
N LEU A 125 -40.07 47.48 10.89
CA LEU A 125 -40.78 47.91 12.09
C LEU A 125 -40.82 49.45 12.25
N LEU A 126 -39.78 50.14 11.80
CA LEU A 126 -39.74 51.62 11.81
C LEU A 126 -40.67 52.25 10.79
N ASP A 127 -40.77 51.67 9.58
CA ASP A 127 -41.67 52.15 8.52
C ASP A 127 -43.14 51.82 8.78
N MET A 128 -43.37 50.75 9.55
CA MET A 128 -44.75 50.23 9.79
C MET A 128 -45.51 50.91 10.94
N LYS A 129 -44.92 51.93 11.57
CA LYS A 129 -45.45 52.50 12.82
C LYS A 129 -46.65 53.44 12.63
N THR A 130 -47.08 53.68 11.44
CA THR A 130 -48.07 54.80 11.22
C THR A 130 -49.31 54.53 10.37
N ASN A 131 -49.57 53.30 9.86
CA ASN A 131 -50.81 53.13 9.09
C ASN A 131 -51.39 51.70 9.10
N TYR A 132 -52.72 51.61 9.03
CA TYR A 132 -53.50 50.37 8.90
C TYR A 132 -53.06 49.47 7.70
N ASP A 133 -52.55 50.10 6.66
CA ASP A 133 -51.97 49.37 5.49
C ASP A 133 -50.77 48.53 5.85
N ALA A 134 -50.05 48.89 6.91
CA ALA A 134 -48.93 48.11 7.42
C ALA A 134 -49.40 46.77 7.98
N TYR A 135 -50.59 46.67 8.58
CA TYR A 135 -51.05 45.33 9.06
C TYR A 135 -51.40 44.39 7.91
N GLN A 136 -52.00 44.92 6.85
CA GLN A 136 -52.26 44.13 5.62
C GLN A 136 -50.94 43.68 4.97
N LEU A 137 -49.92 44.52 5.05
CA LEU A 137 -48.59 44.18 4.55
C LEU A 137 -47.90 43.08 5.42
N GLN A 138 -48.08 43.14 6.76
CA GLN A 138 -47.61 42.13 7.68
C GLN A 138 -48.24 40.75 7.41
N VAL A 139 -49.56 40.73 7.19
CA VAL A 139 -50.25 39.48 6.86
C VAL A 139 -49.71 38.88 5.54
N ARG A 140 -49.57 39.75 4.51
CA ARG A 140 -48.99 39.31 3.22
C ARG A 140 -47.55 38.85 3.35
N MET A 141 -46.76 39.55 4.17
CA MET A 141 -45.36 39.12 4.42
C MET A 141 -45.31 37.80 5.21
N ALA A 142 -46.18 37.63 6.22
CA ALA A 142 -46.26 36.37 6.96
C ALA A 142 -46.73 35.19 6.09
N GLU A 143 -47.62 35.45 5.14
CA GLU A 143 -48.01 34.44 4.13
C GLU A 143 -46.89 34.16 3.15
N ALA A 144 -46.14 35.18 2.69
CA ALA A 144 -44.99 35.03 1.83
C ALA A 144 -43.83 34.31 2.56
N GLU A 145 -43.58 34.62 3.85
CA GLU A 145 -42.60 33.90 4.67
C GLU A 145 -43.00 32.44 4.89
N ARG A 146 -44.28 32.16 5.13
CA ARG A 146 -44.78 30.78 5.22
C ARG A 146 -44.59 30.03 3.90
N ALA A 147 -44.92 30.69 2.78
CA ALA A 147 -44.72 30.13 1.45
C ALA A 147 -43.24 29.90 1.19
N SER A 148 -42.37 30.86 1.53
CA SER A 148 -40.91 30.73 1.42
C SER A 148 -40.36 29.60 2.30
N ARG A 149 -40.80 29.50 3.57
CA ARG A 149 -40.42 28.39 4.46
C ARG A 149 -40.87 27.03 3.93
N ILE A 150 -42.08 26.97 3.39
CA ILE A 150 -42.59 25.74 2.77
C ILE A 150 -41.71 25.37 1.57
N GLU A 151 -41.34 26.36 0.75
CA GLU A 151 -40.48 26.17 -0.40
C GLU A 151 -39.07 25.74 0.04
N ASP A 152 -38.49 26.36 1.08
CA ASP A 152 -37.18 25.98 1.63
C ASP A 152 -37.19 24.57 2.23
N LEU A 153 -38.26 24.22 2.98
CA LEU A 153 -38.46 22.87 3.48
C LEU A 153 -38.59 21.82 2.35
N TRP A 154 -39.29 22.21 1.27
CA TRP A 154 -39.39 21.35 0.09
C TRP A 154 -38.03 21.19 -0.59
N LYS A 155 -37.27 22.29 -0.74
CA LYS A 155 -35.89 22.22 -1.29
C LYS A 155 -34.96 21.39 -0.42
N GLU A 156 -35.06 21.59 0.90
CA GLU A 156 -34.28 20.82 1.87
C GLU A 156 -34.64 19.32 1.80
N LYS A 157 -35.93 19.01 1.76
CA LYS A 157 -36.40 17.63 1.61
C LYS A 157 -35.92 17.00 0.28
N GLN A 158 -36.02 17.72 -0.83
CA GLN A 158 -35.53 17.27 -2.12
C GLN A 158 -33.98 17.07 -2.10
N ALA A 159 -33.26 17.99 -1.44
CA ALA A 159 -31.85 17.88 -1.26
C ALA A 159 -31.46 16.64 -0.41
N GLN A 160 -32.20 16.41 0.69
CA GLN A 160 -32.01 15.22 1.52
C GLN A 160 -32.32 13.92 0.75
N GLU A 161 -33.41 13.90 -0.01
CA GLU A 161 -33.77 12.75 -0.86
C GLU A 161 -32.70 12.50 -1.95
N ALA A 162 -32.17 13.58 -2.55
CA ALA A 162 -31.11 13.48 -3.54
C ALA A 162 -29.79 12.97 -2.93
N VAL A 163 -29.45 13.41 -1.71
CA VAL A 163 -28.26 12.91 -0.98
C VAL A 163 -28.47 11.45 -0.61
N LEU A 164 -29.64 11.09 -0.10
CA LEU A 164 -29.94 9.70 0.26
C LEU A 164 -29.87 8.78 -0.96
N LYS A 165 -30.39 9.23 -2.10
CA LYS A 165 -30.31 8.50 -3.36
C LYS A 165 -28.86 8.32 -3.82
N ARG A 166 -28.01 9.35 -3.71
CA ARG A 166 -26.58 9.26 -4.03
C ARG A 166 -25.87 8.26 -3.12
N ILE A 167 -26.13 8.32 -1.81
CA ILE A 167 -25.54 7.38 -0.85
C ILE A 167 -25.96 5.95 -1.20
N GLN A 168 -27.23 5.74 -1.56
CA GLN A 168 -27.74 4.43 -1.93
C GLN A 168 -27.12 3.93 -3.25
N GLU A 169 -26.99 4.82 -4.25
CA GLU A 169 -26.32 4.50 -5.51
C GLU A 169 -24.84 4.17 -5.28
N GLU A 170 -24.15 4.93 -4.43
CA GLU A 170 -22.75 4.68 -4.05
C GLU A 170 -22.58 3.36 -3.29
N GLN A 171 -23.50 3.05 -2.36
CA GLN A 171 -23.49 1.76 -1.66
C GLN A 171 -23.75 0.59 -2.60
N ILE A 172 -24.65 0.74 -3.57
CA ILE A 172 -24.91 -0.28 -4.59
C ILE A 172 -23.68 -0.45 -5.47
N ALA A 173 -23.06 0.65 -5.92
CA ALA A 173 -21.84 0.61 -6.72
C ALA A 173 -20.68 -0.05 -5.95
N LEU A 174 -20.50 0.28 -4.67
CA LEU A 174 -19.50 -0.35 -3.81
C LEU A 174 -19.78 -1.84 -3.59
N ALA A 175 -21.05 -2.21 -3.38
CA ALA A 175 -21.44 -3.61 -3.25
C ALA A 175 -21.24 -4.40 -4.55
N GLN A 176 -21.54 -3.79 -5.70
CA GLN A 176 -21.29 -4.38 -7.01
C GLN A 176 -19.79 -4.51 -7.29
N ALA A 177 -19.00 -3.47 -6.98
CA ALA A 177 -17.54 -3.52 -7.10
C ALA A 177 -16.95 -4.61 -6.19
N ALA A 178 -17.38 -4.71 -4.94
CA ALA A 178 -16.95 -5.75 -4.02
C ALA A 178 -17.36 -7.16 -4.48
N ALA A 179 -18.57 -7.31 -5.04
CA ALA A 179 -19.02 -8.56 -5.62
C ALA A 179 -18.22 -8.93 -6.87
N TYR A 180 -17.95 -7.94 -7.72
CA TYR A 180 -17.09 -8.10 -8.90
C TYR A 180 -15.66 -8.50 -8.51
N GLU A 181 -15.08 -7.83 -7.50
CA GLU A 181 -13.77 -8.20 -6.96
C GLU A 181 -13.75 -9.61 -6.35
N GLN A 182 -14.83 -10.01 -5.66
CA GLN A 182 -14.95 -11.37 -5.11
C GLN A 182 -15.07 -12.43 -6.20
N GLU A 183 -15.85 -12.17 -7.25
CA GLU A 183 -16.07 -13.07 -8.37
C GLU A 183 -14.82 -13.17 -9.25
N HIS A 184 -14.07 -12.07 -9.40
CA HIS A 184 -12.86 -11.97 -10.22
C HIS A 184 -11.57 -12.05 -9.40
N LYS A 185 -11.68 -12.36 -8.09
CA LYS A 185 -10.49 -12.55 -7.26
C LYS A 185 -9.66 -13.69 -7.83
N PRO A 186 -8.40 -13.44 -8.22
CA PRO A 186 -7.55 -14.46 -8.78
C PRO A 186 -7.48 -15.66 -7.84
N GLN A 187 -7.81 -16.84 -8.37
CA GLN A 187 -7.73 -18.06 -7.58
C GLN A 187 -6.31 -18.60 -7.61
N LEU A 188 -5.87 -19.08 -6.46
CA LEU A 188 -4.57 -19.74 -6.36
C LEU A 188 -4.51 -20.93 -7.33
N LEU A 189 -3.53 -20.91 -8.23
CA LEU A 189 -3.29 -21.99 -9.18
C LEU A 189 -3.08 -23.31 -8.46
N SER A 190 -3.67 -24.38 -8.98
CA SER A 190 -3.69 -25.70 -8.34
C SER A 190 -2.29 -26.22 -8.00
N LYS A 191 -1.31 -25.94 -8.90
CA LYS A 191 0.09 -26.34 -8.75
C LYS A 191 0.82 -25.71 -7.57
N PHE A 192 0.31 -24.56 -7.07
CA PHE A 192 0.92 -23.86 -5.94
C PHE A 192 0.24 -24.15 -4.61
N LYS A 193 -0.91 -24.84 -4.57
CA LYS A 193 -1.68 -25.00 -3.33
C LYS A 193 -0.89 -25.69 -2.21
N GLU A 194 -0.17 -26.76 -2.52
CA GLU A 194 0.63 -27.51 -1.55
C GLU A 194 1.85 -26.67 -1.11
N LEU A 195 2.59 -26.14 -2.08
CA LEU A 195 3.77 -25.30 -1.79
C LEU A 195 3.42 -24.06 -0.97
N TYR A 196 2.27 -23.43 -1.28
CA TYR A 196 1.80 -22.26 -0.53
C TYR A 196 1.36 -22.62 0.89
N ALA A 197 0.79 -23.82 1.08
CA ALA A 197 0.44 -24.31 2.41
C ALA A 197 1.68 -24.62 3.26
N GLU A 198 2.75 -25.10 2.63
CA GLU A 198 4.03 -25.38 3.29
C GLU A 198 4.79 -24.09 3.61
N ASN A 199 4.88 -23.18 2.65
CA ASN A 199 5.55 -21.89 2.82
C ASN A 199 4.76 -20.77 2.11
N PRO A 200 4.01 -19.94 2.88
CA PRO A 200 3.20 -18.86 2.30
C PRO A 200 4.01 -17.68 1.75
N ASP A 201 5.33 -17.71 1.85
CA ASP A 201 6.21 -16.72 1.23
C ASP A 201 6.45 -17.00 -0.27
N ILE A 202 6.06 -18.16 -0.81
CA ILE A 202 6.11 -18.41 -2.25
C ILE A 202 5.21 -17.43 -3.01
N ARG A 203 5.69 -16.95 -4.16
CA ARG A 203 4.97 -16.03 -5.05
C ARG A 203 4.79 -16.55 -6.45
N GLY A 204 5.54 -17.56 -6.82
CA GLY A 204 5.46 -18.15 -8.14
C GLY A 204 6.64 -19.05 -8.48
N TRP A 205 6.79 -19.30 -9.76
CA TRP A 205 7.84 -20.15 -10.32
C TRP A 205 8.39 -19.52 -11.59
N LEU A 206 9.70 -19.36 -11.65
CA LEU A 206 10.40 -18.81 -12.79
C LEU A 206 11.13 -19.94 -13.53
N LYS A 207 10.88 -20.01 -14.84
CA LYS A 207 11.55 -20.98 -15.72
C LYS A 207 11.99 -20.31 -17.01
N ILE A 208 13.19 -20.69 -17.49
CA ILE A 208 13.69 -20.31 -18.80
C ILE A 208 14.16 -21.57 -19.50
N ASP A 209 13.48 -21.93 -20.58
CA ASP A 209 13.80 -23.15 -21.33
C ASP A 209 15.21 -23.09 -21.93
N GLY A 210 15.91 -24.22 -21.87
CA GLY A 210 17.31 -24.29 -22.29
C GLY A 210 18.32 -23.75 -21.25
N MET A 211 17.87 -23.25 -20.12
CA MET A 211 18.69 -22.74 -19.02
C MET A 211 18.53 -23.58 -17.76
N LYS A 212 19.45 -23.37 -16.79
CA LYS A 212 19.32 -23.95 -15.44
C LYS A 212 18.37 -23.16 -14.52
N ILE A 213 17.62 -22.21 -15.08
CA ILE A 213 16.69 -21.38 -14.32
C ILE A 213 15.33 -22.07 -14.33
N ASP A 214 15.01 -22.72 -13.23
CA ASP A 214 13.76 -23.45 -12.97
C ASP A 214 13.57 -23.52 -11.46
N TYR A 215 13.05 -22.42 -10.86
CA TYR A 215 13.09 -22.19 -9.41
C TYR A 215 11.83 -21.54 -8.88
N PRO A 216 11.46 -21.84 -7.62
CA PRO A 216 10.46 -21.06 -6.91
C PRO A 216 10.94 -19.62 -6.71
N VAL A 217 10.00 -18.71 -6.73
CA VAL A 217 10.19 -17.29 -6.44
C VAL A 217 9.50 -16.97 -5.12
N MET A 218 10.27 -16.42 -4.19
CA MET A 218 9.84 -16.15 -2.82
C MET A 218 9.69 -14.64 -2.57
N THR A 219 8.96 -14.27 -1.55
CA THR A 219 8.93 -12.89 -1.03
C THR A 219 8.78 -12.89 0.47
N ARG A 220 9.56 -12.05 1.14
CA ARG A 220 9.38 -11.76 2.57
C ARG A 220 8.96 -10.31 2.74
N SER A 221 7.82 -10.07 3.37
CA SER A 221 7.33 -8.70 3.57
C SER A 221 8.37 -7.82 4.27
N GLY A 222 8.76 -6.73 3.62
CA GLY A 222 9.72 -5.75 4.14
C GLY A 222 11.18 -6.19 4.10
N ASP A 223 11.52 -7.33 3.49
CA ASP A 223 12.88 -7.87 3.48
C ASP A 223 13.18 -8.63 2.18
N ASN A 224 13.85 -7.98 1.25
CA ASN A 224 14.31 -8.59 -0.01
C ASN A 224 15.56 -9.45 0.15
N ASP A 225 16.18 -9.48 1.33
CA ASP A 225 17.40 -10.25 1.55
C ASP A 225 17.16 -11.59 2.24
N TYR A 226 15.94 -11.80 2.79
CA TYR A 226 15.63 -12.96 3.63
C TYR A 226 15.97 -14.31 2.96
N TYR A 227 15.63 -14.49 1.69
CA TYR A 227 15.84 -15.74 0.96
C TYR A 227 17.17 -15.78 0.17
N LEU A 228 18.04 -14.77 0.29
CA LEU A 228 19.36 -14.81 -0.34
C LEU A 228 20.24 -15.92 0.19
N ASP A 229 20.07 -16.32 1.44
CA ASP A 229 20.87 -17.39 2.06
C ASP A 229 20.01 -18.51 2.68
N LYS A 230 18.78 -18.70 2.19
CA LYS A 230 17.84 -19.70 2.72
C LYS A 230 17.18 -20.50 1.60
N ASN A 231 16.92 -21.77 1.90
CA ASN A 231 16.09 -22.61 1.06
C ASN A 231 14.59 -22.38 1.31
N PHE A 232 13.74 -23.16 0.66
CA PHE A 232 12.28 -23.10 0.76
C PHE A 232 11.77 -23.29 2.20
N ASP A 233 12.43 -24.14 3.00
CA ASP A 233 12.08 -24.35 4.43
C ASP A 233 12.57 -23.23 5.35
N GLY A 234 13.23 -22.20 4.83
CA GLY A 234 13.85 -21.13 5.62
C GLY A 234 15.16 -21.53 6.29
N LYS A 235 15.73 -22.69 5.94
CA LYS A 235 17.04 -23.16 6.44
C LYS A 235 18.15 -22.54 5.60
N LYS A 236 19.32 -22.37 6.22
CA LYS A 236 20.48 -21.78 5.55
C LYS A 236 20.91 -22.58 4.33
N ASP A 237 20.99 -21.91 3.19
CA ASP A 237 21.48 -22.41 1.92
C ASP A 237 22.31 -21.33 1.22
N LYS A 238 23.52 -21.63 0.85
CA LYS A 238 24.46 -20.70 0.19
C LYS A 238 23.98 -20.22 -1.19
N ASN A 239 23.09 -20.98 -1.84
CA ASN A 239 22.56 -20.61 -3.15
C ASN A 239 21.37 -19.64 -3.02
N GLY A 240 20.70 -19.67 -1.87
CA GLY A 240 19.47 -18.95 -1.68
C GLY A 240 18.35 -19.37 -2.64
N LEU A 241 17.37 -18.51 -2.79
CA LEU A 241 16.28 -18.64 -3.76
C LEU A 241 16.10 -17.35 -4.56
N LEU A 242 15.28 -17.41 -5.59
CA LEU A 242 14.84 -16.22 -6.31
C LEU A 242 13.86 -15.44 -5.47
N ILE A 243 13.95 -14.12 -5.51
CA ILE A 243 13.18 -13.21 -4.66
C ILE A 243 12.43 -12.23 -5.53
N LEU A 244 11.10 -12.25 -5.46
CA LEU A 244 10.27 -11.16 -5.96
C LEU A 244 10.35 -10.00 -4.96
N ASP A 245 10.63 -8.80 -5.44
CA ASP A 245 10.64 -7.58 -4.62
C ASP A 245 9.33 -7.47 -3.82
N TYR A 246 9.45 -7.29 -2.50
CA TYR A 246 8.30 -7.29 -1.61
C TYR A 246 7.29 -6.15 -1.89
N ARG A 247 7.69 -5.14 -2.67
CA ARG A 247 6.83 -4.04 -3.11
C ARG A 247 5.95 -4.43 -4.29
N CYS A 248 6.27 -5.52 -5.00
CA CYS A 248 5.47 -6.03 -6.11
C CYS A 248 4.19 -6.70 -5.59
N ASP A 249 3.06 -6.30 -6.16
CA ASP A 249 1.76 -6.90 -5.89
C ASP A 249 1.31 -7.76 -7.08
N LEU A 250 1.17 -9.07 -6.85
CA LEU A 250 0.72 -10.01 -7.87
C LEU A 250 -0.74 -9.80 -8.31
N MET A 251 -1.49 -9.02 -7.54
CA MET A 251 -2.93 -8.78 -7.75
C MET A 251 -3.19 -7.48 -8.53
N SER A 252 -2.25 -6.56 -8.57
CA SER A 252 -2.39 -5.30 -9.29
C SER A 252 -1.96 -5.45 -10.75
N GLY A 253 -2.87 -5.16 -11.68
CA GLY A 253 -2.74 -5.52 -13.09
C GLY A 253 -1.73 -4.75 -13.95
N ALA A 254 -1.08 -3.70 -13.45
CA ALA A 254 -0.22 -2.82 -14.27
C ALA A 254 1.14 -2.55 -13.63
N GLN A 255 1.73 -3.56 -12.98
CA GLN A 255 3.02 -3.39 -12.29
C GLN A 255 4.11 -4.21 -12.96
N ASN A 256 5.34 -3.70 -12.84
CA ASN A 256 6.52 -4.48 -13.15
C ASN A 256 6.85 -5.41 -11.98
N PHE A 257 7.22 -6.63 -12.32
CA PHE A 257 7.74 -7.59 -11.35
C PHE A 257 9.27 -7.58 -11.40
N ILE A 258 9.90 -7.42 -10.25
CA ILE A 258 11.36 -7.45 -10.14
C ILE A 258 11.76 -8.70 -9.37
N ILE A 259 12.54 -9.58 -10.00
CA ILE A 259 13.04 -10.81 -9.39
C ILE A 259 14.55 -10.72 -9.27
N TYR A 260 15.04 -10.90 -8.06
CA TYR A 260 16.45 -10.95 -7.71
C TYR A 260 16.92 -12.38 -7.57
N GLY A 261 18.17 -12.63 -7.91
CA GLY A 261 18.80 -13.94 -7.70
C GLY A 261 20.32 -13.86 -7.73
N HIS A 262 20.96 -14.78 -7.03
CA HIS A 262 22.43 -14.85 -7.00
C HIS A 262 23.05 -15.21 -8.34
N ASN A 263 24.14 -14.53 -8.70
CA ASN A 263 25.01 -14.88 -9.80
C ASN A 263 26.01 -15.98 -9.37
N MET A 264 25.53 -17.21 -9.33
CA MET A 264 26.35 -18.33 -8.89
C MET A 264 27.32 -18.81 -10.00
N SER A 265 28.59 -18.98 -9.65
CA SER A 265 29.59 -19.49 -10.59
C SER A 265 29.30 -20.93 -11.08
N SER A 266 28.54 -21.70 -10.30
CA SER A 266 28.04 -23.03 -10.68
C SER A 266 26.94 -22.99 -11.76
N GLY A 267 26.45 -21.82 -12.09
CA GLY A 267 25.36 -21.60 -13.06
C GLY A 267 23.96 -21.83 -12.52
N VAL A 268 23.81 -22.14 -11.21
CA VAL A 268 22.50 -22.21 -10.57
C VAL A 268 21.98 -20.80 -10.24
N MET A 269 20.74 -20.69 -9.84
CA MET A 269 20.04 -19.42 -9.66
C MET A 269 20.17 -18.56 -10.93
N PHE A 270 20.61 -17.32 -10.84
CA PHE A 270 20.86 -16.45 -11.99
C PHE A 270 22.29 -16.53 -12.55
N GLY A 271 23.04 -17.58 -12.20
CA GLY A 271 24.42 -17.76 -12.69
C GLY A 271 24.55 -17.89 -14.21
N THR A 272 23.48 -18.38 -14.90
CA THR A 272 23.42 -18.45 -16.37
C THR A 272 22.74 -17.25 -17.00
N LEU A 273 22.10 -16.36 -16.23
CA LEU A 273 21.39 -15.18 -16.76
C LEU A 273 22.30 -14.29 -17.61
N LYS A 274 23.60 -14.25 -17.27
CA LYS A 274 24.63 -13.52 -18.02
C LYS A 274 24.75 -13.93 -19.51
N ASN A 275 24.20 -15.09 -19.92
CA ASN A 275 24.19 -15.50 -21.32
C ASN A 275 23.38 -14.54 -22.19
N TYR A 276 22.38 -13.86 -21.60
CA TYR A 276 21.64 -12.76 -22.25
C TYR A 276 22.49 -11.51 -22.56
N LYS A 277 23.78 -11.47 -22.19
CA LYS A 277 24.70 -10.48 -22.74
C LYS A 277 24.91 -10.65 -24.25
N SER A 278 24.67 -11.85 -24.77
CA SER A 278 24.71 -12.17 -26.19
C SER A 278 23.33 -12.00 -26.82
N LYS A 279 23.24 -11.19 -27.87
CA LYS A 279 22.03 -11.04 -28.67
C LYS A 279 21.57 -12.38 -29.28
N ALA A 280 22.52 -13.16 -29.83
CA ALA A 280 22.21 -14.47 -30.41
C ALA A 280 21.57 -15.42 -29.36
N PHE A 281 22.07 -15.39 -28.12
CA PHE A 281 21.46 -16.17 -27.05
C PHE A 281 20.02 -15.69 -26.73
N CYS A 282 19.79 -14.38 -26.73
CA CYS A 282 18.46 -13.84 -26.56
C CYS A 282 17.50 -14.25 -27.66
N GLU A 283 17.97 -14.28 -28.92
CA GLU A 283 17.19 -14.74 -30.08
C GLU A 283 16.85 -16.23 -30.01
N GLU A 284 17.72 -17.07 -29.42
CA GLU A 284 17.47 -18.50 -29.19
C GLU A 284 16.57 -18.76 -27.98
N HIS A 285 16.60 -17.87 -26.98
CA HIS A 285 15.85 -18.00 -25.73
C HIS A 285 15.03 -16.73 -25.43
N PRO A 286 14.11 -16.33 -26.32
CA PRO A 286 13.42 -15.04 -26.20
C PRO A 286 12.34 -15.02 -25.11
N ILE A 287 11.90 -16.19 -24.64
CA ILE A 287 10.76 -16.35 -23.74
C ILE A 287 11.20 -16.73 -22.33
N ILE A 288 10.66 -16.02 -21.37
CA ILE A 288 10.76 -16.29 -19.95
C ILE A 288 9.38 -16.64 -19.43
N GLN A 289 9.25 -17.77 -18.75
CA GLN A 289 8.02 -18.19 -18.09
C GLN A 289 8.07 -17.76 -16.62
N PHE A 290 7.10 -17.00 -16.20
CA PHE A 290 6.89 -16.71 -14.80
C PHE A 290 5.44 -16.95 -14.44
N ASP A 291 5.21 -18.07 -13.77
CA ASP A 291 3.91 -18.42 -13.23
C ASP A 291 3.80 -17.84 -11.84
N SER A 292 2.97 -16.82 -11.70
CA SER A 292 2.63 -16.29 -10.39
C SER A 292 1.71 -17.26 -9.65
N LEU A 293 1.40 -16.99 -8.39
CA LEU A 293 0.40 -17.77 -7.64
C LEU A 293 -0.96 -17.86 -8.34
N TYR A 294 -1.28 -16.90 -9.21
CA TYR A 294 -2.62 -16.70 -9.75
C TYR A 294 -2.71 -16.83 -11.26
N GLU A 295 -1.60 -16.75 -11.98
CA GLU A 295 -1.57 -16.68 -13.42
C GLU A 295 -0.33 -17.36 -13.99
N GLU A 296 -0.50 -18.12 -15.06
CA GLU A 296 0.59 -18.61 -15.92
C GLU A 296 0.86 -17.59 -17.01
N ALA A 297 2.08 -17.07 -17.04
CA ALA A 297 2.43 -16.02 -17.98
C ALA A 297 3.79 -16.25 -18.65
N GLU A 298 3.86 -15.83 -19.90
CA GLU A 298 5.08 -15.81 -20.70
C GLU A 298 5.48 -14.35 -20.94
N TYR A 299 6.79 -14.12 -20.95
CA TYR A 299 7.37 -12.82 -21.13
C TYR A 299 8.39 -12.85 -22.24
N GLN A 300 8.25 -11.95 -23.22
CA GLN A 300 9.18 -11.76 -24.32
C GLN A 300 10.30 -10.83 -23.90
N VAL A 301 11.57 -11.27 -24.00
CA VAL A 301 12.72 -10.42 -23.68
C VAL A 301 12.78 -9.22 -24.63
N VAL A 302 12.83 -8.04 -24.04
CA VAL A 302 12.91 -6.76 -24.76
C VAL A 302 14.28 -6.10 -24.64
N ALA A 303 14.98 -6.32 -23.52
CA ALA A 303 16.30 -5.74 -23.30
C ALA A 303 17.13 -6.56 -22.32
N ALA A 304 18.44 -6.49 -22.47
CA ALA A 304 19.41 -6.83 -21.45
C ALA A 304 20.38 -5.67 -21.27
N MET A 305 20.68 -5.31 -20.02
CA MET A 305 21.49 -4.13 -19.72
C MET A 305 22.43 -4.37 -18.54
N LEU A 306 23.48 -3.56 -18.47
CA LEU A 306 24.30 -3.41 -17.29
C LEU A 306 23.79 -2.21 -16.49
N SER A 307 23.68 -2.37 -15.19
CA SER A 307 23.23 -1.35 -14.26
C SER A 307 24.00 -1.48 -12.94
N GLU A 308 23.65 -0.68 -11.97
CA GLU A 308 24.27 -0.65 -10.65
C GLU A 308 23.25 -0.35 -9.57
N VAL A 309 23.60 -0.62 -8.33
CA VAL A 309 22.89 -0.09 -7.18
C VAL A 309 23.41 1.32 -6.91
N ALA A 310 22.56 2.30 -7.03
CA ALA A 310 22.88 3.70 -6.77
C ALA A 310 22.58 4.07 -5.32
N TYR A 311 23.36 4.96 -4.74
CA TYR A 311 23.10 5.53 -3.42
C TYR A 311 21.90 6.50 -3.48
N ALA A 312 21.28 6.75 -2.33
CA ALA A 312 20.03 7.53 -2.25
C ALA A 312 20.19 9.01 -2.71
N ASP A 313 21.40 9.54 -2.65
CA ASP A 313 21.78 10.89 -3.02
C ASP A 313 22.25 11.03 -4.49
N GLU A 314 22.35 9.92 -5.23
CA GLU A 314 22.72 9.96 -6.64
C GLU A 314 21.48 10.16 -7.51
N ASP A 315 21.54 11.16 -8.38
CA ASP A 315 20.51 11.45 -9.39
C ASP A 315 20.69 10.54 -10.61
N VAL A 316 20.42 9.25 -10.42
CA VAL A 316 20.51 8.23 -11.47
C VAL A 316 19.24 7.38 -11.50
N PHE A 317 18.90 6.92 -12.68
CA PHE A 317 17.76 6.02 -12.84
C PHE A 317 18.00 4.68 -12.16
N ARG A 318 17.08 4.32 -11.28
CA ARG A 318 17.07 3.06 -10.54
C ARG A 318 15.98 2.15 -11.10
N TYR A 319 16.36 1.17 -11.92
CA TYR A 319 15.40 0.19 -12.48
C TYR A 319 14.58 -0.52 -11.39
N TYR A 320 15.14 -0.66 -10.19
CA TYR A 320 14.48 -1.32 -9.06
C TYR A 320 13.43 -0.44 -8.35
N ASP A 321 13.31 0.83 -8.71
CA ASP A 321 12.22 1.71 -8.28
C ASP A 321 11.08 1.77 -9.32
N ALA A 322 11.30 1.19 -10.50
CA ALA A 322 10.33 1.18 -11.59
C ALA A 322 9.29 0.04 -11.43
N ILE A 323 8.61 -0.02 -10.30
CA ILE A 323 7.54 -1.00 -10.03
C ILE A 323 6.22 -0.46 -10.53
N ASP A 324 5.86 0.76 -10.14
CA ASP A 324 4.64 1.43 -10.59
C ASP A 324 4.90 2.22 -11.88
N MET A 325 4.27 1.78 -12.97
CA MET A 325 4.31 2.38 -14.31
C MET A 325 2.94 2.91 -14.74
N SER A 326 2.12 3.33 -13.79
CA SER A 326 0.75 3.78 -14.03
C SER A 326 0.66 5.14 -14.74
N THR A 327 1.75 5.91 -14.80
CA THR A 327 1.80 7.18 -15.51
C THR A 327 2.66 7.10 -16.77
N GLU A 328 2.28 7.83 -17.82
CA GLU A 328 3.09 7.92 -19.05
C GLU A 328 4.49 8.49 -18.79
N GLU A 329 4.63 9.39 -17.81
CA GLU A 329 5.92 9.97 -17.41
C GLU A 329 6.87 8.90 -16.86
N SER A 330 6.42 8.13 -15.86
CA SER A 330 7.22 7.04 -15.27
C SER A 330 7.55 5.96 -16.29
N PHE A 331 6.59 5.61 -17.15
CA PHE A 331 6.78 4.64 -18.22
C PHE A 331 7.80 5.11 -19.25
N ASN A 332 7.68 6.35 -19.75
CA ASN A 332 8.62 6.90 -20.72
C ASN A 332 10.02 7.00 -20.17
N ALA A 333 10.17 7.48 -18.92
CA ALA A 333 11.47 7.53 -18.26
C ALA A 333 12.11 6.13 -18.12
N PHE A 334 11.32 5.10 -17.84
CA PHE A 334 11.77 3.71 -17.83
C PHE A 334 12.23 3.23 -19.20
N CYS A 335 11.44 3.47 -20.25
CA CYS A 335 11.77 3.09 -21.63
C CYS A 335 13.02 3.80 -22.15
N ASP A 336 13.17 5.09 -21.89
CA ASP A 336 14.33 5.89 -22.29
C ASP A 336 15.61 5.33 -21.67
N ASN A 337 15.58 5.04 -20.37
CA ASN A 337 16.72 4.48 -19.66
C ASN A 337 17.09 3.05 -20.12
N ILE A 338 16.08 2.21 -20.41
CA ILE A 338 16.32 0.89 -21.00
C ILE A 338 16.98 1.05 -22.37
N SER A 339 16.45 1.93 -23.19
CA SER A 339 16.93 2.17 -24.55
C SER A 339 18.39 2.65 -24.56
N GLU A 340 18.74 3.53 -23.62
CA GLU A 340 20.09 4.05 -23.44
C GLU A 340 21.10 2.99 -22.97
N LYS A 341 20.67 2.10 -22.03
CA LYS A 341 21.56 1.14 -21.37
C LYS A 341 21.52 -0.26 -21.97
N ALA A 342 20.62 -0.54 -22.92
CA ALA A 342 20.50 -1.83 -23.55
C ALA A 342 21.78 -2.23 -24.29
N LEU A 343 22.25 -3.46 -24.07
CA LEU A 343 23.43 -4.01 -24.73
C LEU A 343 23.20 -4.24 -26.23
N TYR A 344 21.95 -4.45 -26.61
CA TYR A 344 21.52 -4.68 -27.99
C TYR A 344 20.01 -4.42 -28.13
N THR A 345 19.53 -4.28 -29.35
CA THR A 345 18.11 -4.20 -29.70
C THR A 345 17.55 -5.57 -30.05
N THR A 346 16.44 -5.96 -29.45
CA THR A 346 15.73 -7.22 -29.75
C THR A 346 14.77 -7.09 -30.92
N GLY A 347 14.33 -5.87 -31.25
CA GLY A 347 13.25 -5.59 -32.19
C GLY A 347 11.88 -5.49 -31.51
N GLU A 348 11.79 -5.88 -30.25
CA GLU A 348 10.59 -5.72 -29.42
C GLU A 348 10.55 -4.32 -28.78
N THR A 349 9.36 -3.78 -28.65
CA THR A 349 9.11 -2.47 -28.02
C THR A 349 8.11 -2.57 -26.89
N LEU A 350 8.25 -1.69 -25.92
CA LEU A 350 7.28 -1.50 -24.84
C LEU A 350 6.26 -0.46 -25.25
N SER A 351 5.01 -0.67 -24.85
CA SER A 351 3.90 0.27 -24.98
C SER A 351 3.35 0.62 -23.61
N PHE A 352 2.85 1.84 -23.44
CA PHE A 352 2.21 2.23 -22.18
C PHE A 352 1.07 1.27 -21.82
N GLY A 353 1.10 0.78 -20.58
CA GLY A 353 0.20 -0.28 -20.09
C GLY A 353 0.76 -1.70 -20.16
N ASP A 354 1.92 -1.90 -20.81
CA ASP A 354 2.63 -3.19 -20.73
C ASP A 354 3.16 -3.44 -19.32
N SER A 355 3.07 -4.68 -18.86
CA SER A 355 3.72 -5.16 -17.64
C SER A 355 5.03 -5.84 -17.96
N CYS A 356 6.07 -5.56 -17.19
CA CYS A 356 7.39 -6.15 -17.37
C CYS A 356 7.78 -7.08 -16.24
N LEU A 357 8.58 -8.08 -16.61
CA LEU A 357 9.36 -8.91 -15.71
C LEU A 357 10.82 -8.48 -15.79
N ILE A 358 11.40 -8.08 -14.68
CA ILE A 358 12.76 -7.60 -14.57
C ILE A 358 13.55 -8.61 -13.75
N LEU A 359 14.51 -9.30 -14.37
CA LEU A 359 15.41 -10.23 -13.68
C LEU A 359 16.73 -9.54 -13.39
N SER A 360 17.13 -9.51 -12.14
CA SER A 360 18.33 -8.80 -11.69
C SER A 360 19.29 -9.69 -10.91
N THR A 361 20.57 -9.60 -11.26
CA THR A 361 21.64 -10.32 -10.55
C THR A 361 22.89 -9.45 -10.45
N CYS A 362 23.79 -9.82 -9.52
CA CYS A 362 25.09 -9.16 -9.40
C CYS A 362 25.94 -9.38 -10.65
N ASP A 363 26.65 -8.35 -11.09
CA ASP A 363 27.62 -8.44 -12.17
C ASP A 363 28.95 -7.78 -11.74
N ARG A 364 30.06 -8.39 -12.12
CA ARG A 364 31.41 -7.98 -11.71
C ARG A 364 32.04 -6.96 -12.65
N TYR A 365 31.27 -6.35 -13.57
CA TYR A 365 31.82 -5.33 -14.46
C TYR A 365 32.27 -4.08 -13.71
N LYS A 366 31.68 -3.83 -12.53
CA LYS A 366 32.07 -2.83 -11.55
C LYS A 366 31.60 -3.20 -10.15
N GLU A 367 32.03 -2.44 -9.14
CA GLU A 367 31.50 -2.52 -7.77
C GLU A 367 30.00 -2.21 -7.80
N ASP A 368 29.21 -2.95 -7.03
CA ASP A 368 27.73 -2.89 -7.01
C ASP A 368 27.03 -3.04 -8.37
N GLY A 369 27.77 -3.58 -9.35
CA GLY A 369 27.25 -3.84 -10.69
C GLY A 369 26.10 -4.85 -10.69
N ARG A 370 25.12 -4.60 -11.57
CA ARG A 370 23.99 -5.48 -11.82
C ARG A 370 23.88 -5.80 -13.31
N PHE A 371 23.52 -7.03 -13.58
CA PHE A 371 23.05 -7.43 -14.90
C PHE A 371 21.56 -7.62 -14.83
N VAL A 372 20.85 -6.98 -15.76
CA VAL A 372 19.39 -6.90 -15.76
C VAL A 372 18.86 -7.37 -17.10
N VAL A 373 17.88 -8.28 -17.06
CA VAL A 373 17.10 -8.71 -18.22
C VAL A 373 15.67 -8.23 -18.03
N ILE A 374 15.12 -7.59 -19.05
CA ILE A 374 13.78 -7.03 -19.04
C ILE A 374 12.96 -7.74 -20.09
N ALA A 375 11.81 -8.25 -19.71
CA ALA A 375 10.90 -8.94 -20.59
C ALA A 375 9.47 -8.38 -20.44
N LYS A 376 8.78 -8.22 -21.54
CA LYS A 376 7.39 -7.77 -21.63
C LYS A 376 6.45 -8.95 -21.53
N LYS A 377 5.38 -8.82 -20.75
CA LYS A 377 4.32 -9.83 -20.68
C LYS A 377 3.64 -10.01 -22.05
N ILE A 378 3.56 -11.24 -22.51
CA ILE A 378 2.82 -11.60 -23.71
C ILE A 378 1.33 -11.64 -23.37
N GLN A 379 0.55 -10.81 -24.02
CA GLN A 379 -0.91 -10.86 -23.91
C GLN A 379 -1.41 -12.08 -24.72
N LYS A 380 -2.14 -12.97 -24.05
CA LYS A 380 -2.78 -14.13 -24.68
C LYS A 380 -4.12 -13.76 -25.27
#